data_1a78e69dcbc7c6686dea65aec0cf9054
#
_entry.id   1a78e69dcbc7c6686dea65aec0cf9054
#
_cell.length_a   1.000
_cell.length_b   1.000
_cell.length_c   1.000
_cell.angle_alpha   90.00
_cell.angle_beta   90.00
_cell.angle_gamma   90.00
#
_symmetry.space_group_name_H-M   'P 1'
#
loop_
_entity.id
_entity.type
_entity.pdbx_description
1 polymer ?
#
loop_
_entity_poly.entity_id
_entity_poly.type
_entity_poly.pdbx_seq_one_letter_code
_entity_poly.pdbx_strand_id
1 'polypeptide(L)'
;MNIEEFREFCLSLPGSSEKMPFQAFRAAQSILAFYVGGKIFCFFDIDKFDTCTIKCDPDMIDELKAHYNAVGAPYNMSPRHWISIRFNDDMPDEEIKRRIRKSYNM
;
A
#
# COMPACT_ATOMS: atom_id res chain seq x y z
N MET A 1 -2.05 -8.40 10.77
CA MET A 1 -2.07 -8.97 9.38
C MET A 1 -0.69 -9.45 9.05
N ASN A 2 -0.56 -10.66 8.55
CA ASN A 2 0.72 -11.17 8.08
C ASN A 2 0.85 -10.99 6.56
N ILE A 3 2.04 -11.29 6.03
CA ILE A 3 2.34 -11.07 4.62
C ILE A 3 1.45 -11.89 3.68
N GLU A 4 1.12 -13.14 4.05
CA GLU A 4 0.28 -14.01 3.23
C GLU A 4 -1.15 -13.49 3.17
N GLU A 5 -1.72 -13.10 4.31
CA GLU A 5 -3.06 -12.51 4.37
C GLU A 5 -3.15 -11.23 3.55
N PHE A 6 -2.13 -10.39 3.64
CA PHE A 6 -2.06 -9.13 2.89
C PHE A 6 -2.03 -9.39 1.38
N ARG A 7 -1.14 -10.29 0.96
CA ARG A 7 -1.00 -10.63 -0.46
C ARG A 7 -2.27 -11.27 -1.02
N GLU A 8 -2.85 -12.21 -0.28
CA GLU A 8 -4.11 -12.85 -0.67
C GLU A 8 -5.23 -11.83 -0.83
N PHE A 9 -5.31 -10.89 0.09
CA PHE A 9 -6.33 -9.84 0.02
C PHE A 9 -6.16 -8.99 -1.24
N CYS A 10 -4.96 -8.52 -1.53
CA CYS A 10 -4.70 -7.70 -2.72
C CYS A 10 -5.02 -8.46 -4.01
N LEU A 11 -4.66 -9.75 -4.08
CA LEU A 11 -4.91 -10.57 -5.25
C LEU A 11 -6.36 -11.03 -5.38
N SER A 12 -7.14 -10.94 -4.30
CA SER A 12 -8.57 -11.25 -4.34
C SER A 12 -9.40 -10.18 -5.05
N LEU A 13 -8.86 -8.98 -5.19
CA LEU A 13 -9.57 -7.89 -5.86
C LEU A 13 -9.62 -8.16 -7.37
N PRO A 14 -10.81 -8.05 -8.01
CA PRO A 14 -10.98 -8.44 -9.40
C PRO A 14 -10.03 -7.75 -10.36
N GLY A 15 -9.39 -8.54 -11.24
CA GLY A 15 -8.48 -8.01 -12.25
C GLY A 15 -7.12 -7.58 -11.72
N SER A 16 -6.82 -7.85 -10.45
CA SER A 16 -5.52 -7.51 -9.87
C SER A 16 -4.44 -8.50 -10.29
N SER A 17 -3.21 -8.02 -10.33
CA SER A 17 -2.03 -8.83 -10.61
C SER A 17 -0.86 -8.29 -9.79
N GLU A 18 0.23 -9.07 -9.71
CA GLU A 18 1.42 -8.65 -8.99
C GLU A 18 2.66 -8.73 -9.86
N LYS A 19 3.62 -7.82 -9.62
CA LYS A 19 4.91 -7.77 -10.28
C LYS A 19 5.93 -7.16 -9.35
N MET A 20 7.21 -7.42 -9.64
CA MET A 20 8.32 -6.73 -8.98
C MET A 20 8.91 -5.73 -10.01
N PRO A 21 8.37 -4.51 -10.09
CA PRO A 21 8.64 -3.61 -11.22
C PRO A 21 9.99 -2.90 -11.16
N PHE A 22 10.65 -2.90 -10.01
CA PHE A 22 11.85 -2.09 -9.80
C PHE A 22 13.13 -2.94 -9.73
N GLN A 23 13.19 -4.03 -10.46
CA GLN A 23 14.35 -4.95 -10.43
C GLN A 23 15.66 -4.29 -10.89
N ALA A 24 15.58 -3.25 -11.72
CA ALA A 24 16.75 -2.50 -12.17
C ALA A 24 17.33 -1.58 -11.10
N PHE A 25 16.59 -1.31 -10.03
CA PHE A 25 17.00 -0.39 -8.97
C PHE A 25 17.38 -1.18 -7.72
N ARG A 26 18.68 -1.17 -7.38
CA ARG A 26 19.20 -1.96 -6.27
C ARG A 26 18.42 -1.76 -4.95
N ALA A 27 18.04 -0.53 -4.63
CA ALA A 27 17.36 -0.22 -3.40
C ALA A 27 15.87 -0.65 -3.38
N ALA A 28 15.32 -1.06 -4.53
CA ALA A 28 13.90 -1.38 -4.67
C ALA A 28 13.66 -2.77 -5.28
N GLN A 29 14.67 -3.64 -5.27
CA GLN A 29 14.55 -4.98 -5.88
C GLN A 29 13.58 -5.88 -5.13
N SER A 30 13.33 -5.61 -3.85
CA SER A 30 12.41 -6.40 -3.03
C SER A 30 10.98 -5.83 -2.97
N ILE A 31 10.68 -4.81 -3.78
CA ILE A 31 9.33 -4.24 -3.82
C ILE A 31 8.42 -5.10 -4.69
N LEU A 32 7.33 -5.56 -4.08
CA LEU A 32 6.25 -6.26 -4.78
C LEU A 32 5.08 -5.30 -4.93
N ALA A 33 4.62 -5.09 -6.16
CA ALA A 33 3.54 -4.17 -6.46
C ALA A 33 2.31 -4.89 -6.99
N PHE A 34 1.14 -4.41 -6.62
CA PHE A 34 -0.15 -4.92 -7.08
C PHE A 34 -0.76 -3.92 -8.05
N TYR A 35 -1.27 -4.45 -9.16
CA TYR A 35 -1.77 -3.68 -10.30
C TYR A 35 -3.24 -3.96 -10.56
N VAL A 36 -3.94 -2.95 -11.06
CA VAL A 36 -5.25 -3.10 -11.69
C VAL A 36 -5.31 -2.12 -12.88
N GLY A 37 -5.76 -2.62 -14.03
CA GLY A 37 -5.81 -1.78 -15.24
C GLY A 37 -4.47 -1.20 -15.65
N GLY A 38 -3.38 -1.90 -15.36
CA GLY A 38 -2.03 -1.45 -15.70
C GLY A 38 -1.44 -0.42 -14.73
N LYS A 39 -2.14 -0.08 -13.66
CA LYS A 39 -1.70 0.91 -12.66
C LYS A 39 -1.46 0.28 -11.31
N ILE A 40 -0.41 0.69 -10.62
CA ILE A 40 -0.13 0.24 -9.25
C ILE A 40 -1.15 0.84 -8.30
N PHE A 41 -1.78 0.02 -7.46
CA PHE A 41 -2.65 0.50 -6.40
C PHE A 41 -2.09 0.24 -4.99
N CYS A 42 -1.11 -0.66 -4.85
CA CYS A 42 -0.50 -0.98 -3.57
C CYS A 42 0.86 -1.59 -3.81
N PHE A 43 1.84 -1.29 -2.95
CA PHE A 43 3.13 -1.99 -2.99
C PHE A 43 3.72 -2.08 -1.59
N PHE A 44 4.63 -3.03 -1.40
CA PHE A 44 5.33 -3.22 -0.14
C PHE A 44 6.67 -3.88 -0.37
N ASP A 45 7.55 -3.83 0.65
CA ASP A 45 8.86 -4.48 0.60
C ASP A 45 8.72 -5.88 1.21
N ILE A 46 8.99 -6.93 0.41
CA ILE A 46 8.85 -8.32 0.88
C ILE A 46 9.89 -8.72 1.91
N ASP A 47 11.03 -8.01 1.97
CA ASP A 47 12.07 -8.27 2.96
C ASP A 47 11.78 -7.58 4.29
N LYS A 48 10.89 -6.58 4.27
CA LYS A 48 10.54 -5.78 5.45
C LYS A 48 9.03 -5.58 5.47
N PHE A 49 8.30 -6.59 5.89
CA PHE A 49 6.85 -6.49 5.97
C PHE A 49 6.46 -5.63 7.18
N ASP A 50 6.68 -4.33 7.09
CA ASP A 50 6.31 -3.37 8.14
C ASP A 50 5.33 -2.30 7.66
N THR A 51 5.35 -1.93 6.39
CA THR A 51 4.44 -0.94 5.81
C THR A 51 3.96 -1.37 4.42
N CYS A 52 2.81 -0.83 4.01
CA CYS A 52 2.40 -0.82 2.61
C CYS A 52 2.18 0.62 2.17
N THR A 53 2.32 0.87 0.86
CA THR A 53 2.12 2.18 0.26
C THR A 53 0.94 2.09 -0.69
N ILE A 54 -0.02 3.01 -0.56
CA ILE A 54 -1.26 3.02 -1.35
C ILE A 54 -1.57 4.44 -1.82
N LYS A 55 -2.38 4.54 -2.87
CA LYS A 55 -2.93 5.83 -3.29
C LYS A 55 -3.94 6.33 -2.28
N CYS A 56 -4.01 7.63 -2.12
CA CYS A 56 -4.97 8.25 -1.22
C CYS A 56 -5.48 9.57 -1.81
N ASP A 57 -6.75 9.85 -1.58
CA ASP A 57 -7.33 11.14 -1.90
C ASP A 57 -6.56 12.22 -1.13
N PRO A 58 -6.02 13.25 -1.81
CA PRO A 58 -5.28 14.32 -1.15
C PRO A 58 -6.03 14.98 0.01
N ASP A 59 -7.36 15.09 -0.11
CA ASP A 59 -8.20 15.72 0.92
C ASP A 59 -8.30 14.90 2.20
N MET A 60 -7.96 13.62 2.15
CA MET A 60 -8.04 12.71 3.29
C MET A 60 -6.70 12.51 4.02
N ILE A 61 -5.59 12.90 3.41
CA ILE A 61 -4.25 12.57 3.92
C ILE A 61 -4.01 13.15 5.32
N ASP A 62 -4.27 14.45 5.50
CA ASP A 62 -4.03 15.10 6.80
C ASP A 62 -4.93 14.54 7.90
N GLU A 63 -6.16 14.25 7.56
CA GLU A 63 -7.13 13.64 8.48
C GLU A 63 -6.67 12.26 8.93
N LEU A 64 -6.21 11.43 7.98
CA LEU A 64 -5.71 10.09 8.28
C LEU A 64 -4.45 10.13 9.14
N LYS A 65 -3.53 11.05 8.84
CA LYS A 65 -2.31 11.23 9.64
C LYS A 65 -2.64 11.68 11.06
N ALA A 66 -3.63 12.54 11.22
CA ALA A 66 -4.05 13.02 12.54
C ALA A 66 -4.73 11.92 13.35
N HIS A 67 -5.45 11.01 12.67
CA HIS A 67 -6.22 9.96 13.32
C HIS A 67 -5.39 8.71 13.65
N TYR A 68 -4.43 8.36 12.79
CA TYR A 68 -3.64 7.13 12.93
C TYR A 68 -2.14 7.41 12.92
N ASN A 69 -1.43 6.93 13.94
CA ASN A 69 0.04 6.95 13.96
C ASN A 69 0.63 6.07 12.86
N ALA A 70 -0.12 5.05 12.43
CA ALA A 70 0.32 4.13 11.38
C ALA A 70 0.49 4.80 10.02
N VAL A 71 -0.20 5.93 9.79
CA VAL A 71 -0.19 6.62 8.49
C VAL A 71 0.97 7.60 8.44
N GLY A 72 1.80 7.48 7.40
CA GLY A 72 2.97 8.32 7.21
C GLY A 72 3.25 8.64 5.75
N ALA A 73 4.44 9.23 5.51
CA ALA A 73 4.89 9.58 4.18
C ALA A 73 5.12 8.33 3.32
N PRO A 74 4.81 8.38 2.01
CA PRO A 74 5.01 7.24 1.13
C PRO A 74 6.50 7.04 0.82
N TYR A 75 6.85 5.81 0.43
CA TYR A 75 8.20 5.48 -0.02
C TYR A 75 8.37 5.87 -1.49
N ASN A 76 9.23 6.86 -1.76
CA ASN A 76 9.58 7.32 -3.12
C ASN A 76 8.40 7.63 -4.05
N MET A 77 7.27 8.07 -3.48
CA MET A 77 6.10 8.48 -4.23
C MET A 77 5.69 9.89 -3.82
N SER A 78 4.83 10.51 -4.62
CA SER A 78 4.32 11.84 -4.29
C SER A 78 3.53 11.82 -2.96
N PRO A 79 3.95 12.57 -1.93
CA PRO A 79 3.23 12.60 -0.67
C PRO A 79 1.88 13.29 -0.75
N ARG A 80 1.56 13.88 -1.88
CA ARG A 80 0.26 14.51 -2.13
C ARG A 80 -0.81 13.50 -2.53
N HIS A 81 -0.40 12.34 -3.07
CA HIS A 81 -1.32 11.35 -3.64
C HIS A 81 -1.14 9.94 -3.08
N TRP A 82 -0.14 9.75 -2.22
CA TRP A 82 0.20 8.44 -1.68
C TRP A 82 0.44 8.54 -0.18
N ILE A 83 0.15 7.45 0.54
CA ILE A 83 0.46 7.31 1.96
C ILE A 83 1.10 5.95 2.21
N SER A 84 1.87 5.84 3.30
CA SER A 84 2.26 4.54 3.83
C SER A 84 1.41 4.23 5.06
N ILE A 85 1.15 2.95 5.27
CA ILE A 85 0.44 2.45 6.45
C ILE A 85 1.31 1.40 7.10
N ARG A 86 1.63 1.59 8.40
CA ARG A 86 2.39 0.63 9.16
C ARG A 86 1.47 -0.47 9.66
N PHE A 87 1.85 -1.72 9.42
CA PHE A 87 1.09 -2.88 9.90
C PHE A 87 1.26 -3.04 11.41
N ASN A 88 0.26 -3.64 12.05
CA ASN A 88 0.29 -3.98 13.47
C ASN A 88 0.54 -2.76 14.36
N ASP A 89 -0.01 -1.64 13.98
CA ASP A 89 -0.02 -0.39 14.74
C ASP A 89 -1.48 -0.04 15.10
N ASP A 90 -1.84 1.22 15.10
CA ASP A 90 -3.15 1.68 15.56
C ASP A 90 -4.27 1.63 14.50
N MET A 91 -3.97 1.27 13.25
CA MET A 91 -5.00 1.06 12.23
C MET A 91 -5.39 -0.42 12.20
N PRO A 92 -6.67 -0.77 12.48
CA PRO A 92 -7.13 -2.16 12.41
C PRO A 92 -7.00 -2.74 11.01
N ASP A 93 -6.81 -4.07 10.91
CA ASP A 93 -6.67 -4.77 9.63
C ASP A 93 -7.84 -4.49 8.69
N GLU A 94 -9.06 -4.44 9.20
CA GLU A 94 -10.24 -4.16 8.37
C GLU A 94 -10.21 -2.76 7.76
N GLU A 95 -9.68 -1.79 8.49
CA GLU A 95 -9.52 -0.43 7.97
C GLU A 95 -8.39 -0.38 6.92
N ILE A 96 -7.30 -1.12 7.15
CA ILE A 96 -6.22 -1.24 6.15
C ILE A 96 -6.78 -1.80 4.84
N LYS A 97 -7.56 -2.87 4.92
CA LYS A 97 -8.20 -3.48 3.75
C LYS A 97 -9.13 -2.51 3.04
N ARG A 98 -9.88 -1.74 3.81
CA ARG A 98 -10.78 -0.72 3.26
C ARG A 98 -10.00 0.35 2.49
N ARG A 99 -8.87 0.81 3.04
CA ARG A 99 -8.01 1.79 2.38
C ARG A 99 -7.38 1.23 1.11
N ILE A 100 -6.98 -0.04 1.11
CA ILE A 100 -6.47 -0.72 -0.07
C ILE A 100 -7.56 -0.78 -1.16
N ARG A 101 -8.81 -1.12 -0.82
CA ARG A 101 -9.91 -1.13 -1.78
C ARG A 101 -10.15 0.25 -2.38
N LYS A 102 -10.07 1.31 -1.58
CA LYS A 102 -10.21 2.68 -2.08
C LYS A 102 -9.11 3.02 -3.07
N SER A 103 -7.87 2.63 -2.77
CA SER A 103 -6.74 2.81 -3.70
C SER A 103 -6.97 2.03 -4.99
N TYR A 104 -7.42 0.80 -4.88
CA TYR A 104 -7.76 -0.05 -6.03
C TYR A 104 -8.81 0.59 -6.93
N ASN A 105 -9.80 1.27 -6.36
CA ASN A 105 -10.89 1.90 -7.09
C ASN A 105 -10.55 3.28 -7.67
N MET A 106 -9.39 3.79 -7.39
CA MET A 106 -8.92 5.06 -7.95
C MET A 106 -8.33 4.83 -9.35
#